data_4f396221fdbae37ef704ab3e2b46b486
#
_entry.id   4f396221fdbae37ef704ab3e2b46b486
#
_cell.length_a   1.000
_cell.length_b   1.000
_cell.length_c   1.000
_cell.angle_alpha   90.00
_cell.angle_beta   90.00
_cell.angle_gamma   90.00
#
_symmetry.space_group_name_H-M   'P 1'
#
loop_
_entity.id
_entity.type
_entity.pdbx_description
1 polymer ?
#
loop_
_entity_poly.entity_id
_entity_poly.type
_entity_poly.pdbx_seq_one_letter_code
_entity_poly.pdbx_strand_id
1 'polypeptide(L)'
;APGYYRIGAIYLKSNVNLHLNQGTTLIASENIDLYPEMRSRVAGIEMVWPSAVINILDAENAAISGAGTLDCRGKIFWDKYWTMRKDYEKRKLRWIVDYDCKRVRGMLISNSRHITLKDFTLMRTGFWGCQVLYSDQCTLNGLKINNNVGGHGPSTDGIDIDSSTNILIEN
;
A
#
# COMPACT_ATOMS: atom_id res chain seq x y z
N ALA A 1 21.52 -4.12 -4.43
CA ALA A 1 22.60 -3.45 -3.72
C ALA A 1 22.02 -2.38 -2.78
N PRO A 2 22.70 -2.03 -1.67
CA PRO A 2 22.31 -0.88 -0.85
C PRO A 2 22.24 0.39 -1.70
N GLY A 3 21.32 1.30 -1.37
CA GLY A 3 21.13 2.54 -2.11
C GLY A 3 19.67 3.01 -2.15
N TYR A 4 19.44 4.14 -2.79
CA TYR A 4 18.13 4.76 -2.94
C TYR A 4 17.65 4.62 -4.38
N TYR A 5 16.50 4.00 -4.57
CA TYR A 5 15.93 3.72 -5.89
C TYR A 5 14.56 4.37 -6.02
N ARG A 6 14.40 5.28 -6.97
CA ARG A 6 13.10 5.91 -7.27
C ARG A 6 12.25 4.96 -8.10
N ILE A 7 11.00 4.78 -7.72
CA ILE A 7 10.05 3.86 -8.37
C ILE A 7 8.70 4.53 -8.58
N GLY A 8 7.98 4.08 -9.60
CA GLY A 8 6.52 4.22 -9.71
C GLY A 8 5.83 2.95 -9.22
N ALA A 9 4.71 2.56 -9.84
CA ALA A 9 4.06 1.31 -9.53
C ALA A 9 4.89 0.10 -9.99
N ILE A 10 5.11 -0.85 -9.09
CA ILE A 10 5.75 -2.16 -9.39
C ILE A 10 4.67 -3.24 -9.35
N TYR A 11 4.74 -4.19 -10.29
CA TYR A 11 3.85 -5.35 -10.37
C TYR A 11 4.66 -6.63 -10.29
N LEU A 12 4.58 -7.34 -9.16
CA LEU A 12 5.23 -8.63 -8.99
C LEU A 12 4.40 -9.75 -9.62
N LYS A 13 5.08 -10.63 -10.31
CA LYS A 13 4.49 -11.82 -10.93
C LYS A 13 4.66 -13.05 -10.07
N SER A 14 3.95 -14.12 -10.41
CA SER A 14 4.11 -15.42 -9.74
C SER A 14 5.56 -15.89 -9.74
N ASN A 15 5.95 -16.56 -8.67
CA ASN A 15 7.28 -17.14 -8.48
C ASN A 15 8.42 -16.10 -8.46
N VAL A 16 8.13 -14.84 -8.10
CA VAL A 16 9.13 -13.77 -7.95
C VAL A 16 9.27 -13.39 -6.49
N ASN A 17 10.50 -13.27 -6.02
CA ASN A 17 10.82 -12.64 -4.74
C ASN A 17 11.56 -11.32 -4.99
N LEU A 18 10.94 -10.21 -4.61
CA LEU A 18 11.61 -8.91 -4.54
C LEU A 18 12.39 -8.84 -3.22
N HIS A 19 13.70 -9.04 -3.28
CA HIS A 19 14.54 -9.00 -2.08
C HIS A 19 15.15 -7.62 -1.86
N LEU A 20 14.83 -7.01 -0.74
CA LEU A 20 15.33 -5.69 -0.31
C LEU A 20 16.46 -5.88 0.71
N ASN A 21 17.71 -5.85 0.27
CA ASN A 21 18.86 -5.93 1.17
C ASN A 21 18.84 -4.79 2.21
N GLN A 22 19.45 -5.03 3.35
CA GLN A 22 19.74 -3.97 4.31
C GLN A 22 20.44 -2.78 3.64
N GLY A 23 19.97 -1.55 3.94
CA GLY A 23 20.47 -0.32 3.30
C GLY A 23 19.88 -0.02 1.92
N THR A 24 18.98 -0.86 1.40
CA THR A 24 18.18 -0.55 0.21
C THR A 24 16.92 0.21 0.60
N THR A 25 16.66 1.33 -0.07
CA THR A 25 15.40 2.08 0.07
C THR A 25 14.76 2.29 -1.29
N LEU A 26 13.58 1.73 -1.47
CA LEU A 26 12.71 2.07 -2.60
C LEU A 26 11.93 3.33 -2.24
N ILE A 27 12.05 4.38 -3.05
CA ILE A 27 11.40 5.68 -2.84
C ILE A 27 10.31 5.84 -3.89
N ALA A 28 9.06 5.81 -3.46
CA ALA A 28 7.91 5.95 -4.33
C ALA A 28 7.81 7.38 -4.91
N SER A 29 7.34 7.47 -6.13
CA SER A 29 7.05 8.76 -6.77
C SER A 29 5.85 9.43 -6.12
N GLU A 30 5.91 10.75 -6.00
CA GLU A 30 4.81 11.60 -5.58
C GLU A 30 3.86 11.96 -6.74
N ASN A 31 4.20 11.60 -7.98
CA ASN A 31 3.34 11.79 -9.13
C ASN A 31 2.33 10.65 -9.25
N ILE A 32 1.04 10.97 -9.06
CA ILE A 32 -0.06 10.01 -9.09
C ILE A 32 -0.22 9.34 -10.46
N ASP A 33 0.20 9.98 -11.54
CA ASP A 33 0.08 9.43 -12.91
C ASP A 33 0.95 8.19 -13.13
N LEU A 34 1.92 7.95 -12.25
CA LEU A 34 2.74 6.72 -12.25
C LEU A 34 2.07 5.53 -11.56
N TYR A 35 0.82 5.70 -11.12
CA TYR A 35 -0.02 4.69 -10.48
C TYR A 35 -1.32 4.52 -11.26
N PRO A 36 -1.32 3.76 -12.36
CA PRO A 36 -2.50 3.57 -13.20
C PRO A 36 -3.73 3.18 -12.40
N GLU A 37 -4.87 3.78 -12.73
CA GLU A 37 -6.14 3.40 -12.12
C GLU A 37 -6.55 1.99 -12.54
N MET A 38 -7.08 1.25 -11.58
CA MET A 38 -7.52 -0.13 -11.76
C MET A 38 -8.78 -0.42 -10.93
N ARG A 39 -9.51 -1.45 -11.29
CA ARG A 39 -10.60 -1.95 -10.45
C ARG A 39 -10.01 -2.45 -9.13
N SER A 40 -10.62 -2.03 -8.03
CA SER A 40 -10.18 -2.36 -6.68
C SER A 40 -11.36 -2.24 -5.72
N ARG A 41 -11.12 -2.48 -4.44
CA ARG A 41 -12.11 -2.33 -3.39
C ARG A 41 -11.57 -1.40 -2.31
N VAL A 42 -12.38 -0.45 -1.87
CA VAL A 42 -12.04 0.53 -0.84
C VAL A 42 -13.16 0.54 0.20
N ALA A 43 -12.85 0.21 1.44
CA ALA A 43 -13.79 0.18 2.55
C ALA A 43 -15.11 -0.54 2.20
N GLY A 44 -15.01 -1.71 1.56
CA GLY A 44 -16.16 -2.53 1.19
C GLY A 44 -16.85 -2.16 -0.12
N ILE A 45 -16.40 -1.13 -0.84
CA ILE A 45 -17.01 -0.66 -2.09
C ILE A 45 -16.10 -0.96 -3.27
N GLU A 46 -16.62 -1.68 -4.26
CA GLU A 46 -15.94 -1.89 -5.55
C GLU A 46 -15.87 -0.57 -6.31
N MET A 47 -14.67 -0.17 -6.69
CA MET A 47 -14.45 1.10 -7.37
C MET A 47 -13.15 1.13 -8.17
N VAL A 48 -12.95 2.16 -8.96
CA VAL A 48 -11.68 2.43 -9.63
C VAL A 48 -10.79 3.26 -8.70
N TRP A 49 -9.57 2.77 -8.48
CA TRP A 49 -8.60 3.38 -7.58
C TRP A 49 -7.18 3.31 -8.14
N PRO A 50 -6.28 4.25 -7.81
CA PRO A 50 -4.88 4.13 -8.21
C PRO A 50 -4.27 2.81 -7.72
N SER A 51 -3.43 2.21 -8.53
CA SER A 51 -2.63 1.07 -8.11
C SER A 51 -1.77 1.42 -6.89
N ALA A 52 -1.35 0.44 -6.15
CA ALA A 52 -0.41 0.62 -5.04
C ALA A 52 1.02 0.88 -5.54
N VAL A 53 1.92 1.27 -4.63
CA VAL A 53 3.35 1.33 -4.95
C VAL A 53 3.86 -0.05 -5.35
N ILE A 54 3.47 -1.10 -4.62
CA ILE A 54 3.74 -2.49 -5.02
C ILE A 54 2.42 -3.25 -5.13
N ASN A 55 2.25 -3.94 -6.25
CA ASN A 55 1.05 -4.71 -6.58
C ASN A 55 1.42 -6.17 -6.82
N ILE A 56 0.69 -7.08 -6.19
CA ILE A 56 0.73 -8.53 -6.40
C ILE A 56 -0.69 -8.93 -6.79
N LEU A 57 -0.92 -9.09 -8.08
CA LEU A 57 -2.25 -9.28 -8.65
C LEU A 57 -2.30 -10.59 -9.42
N ASP A 58 -3.35 -11.39 -9.15
CA ASP A 58 -3.58 -12.67 -9.83
C ASP A 58 -2.31 -13.55 -9.83
N ALA A 59 -1.58 -13.57 -8.70
CA ALA A 59 -0.27 -14.18 -8.59
C ALA A 59 -0.22 -15.29 -7.54
N GLU A 60 0.75 -16.18 -7.70
CA GLU A 60 0.99 -17.29 -6.79
C GLU A 60 2.49 -17.41 -6.48
N ASN A 61 2.82 -17.80 -5.23
CA ASN A 61 4.20 -18.01 -4.78
C ASN A 61 5.09 -16.77 -4.94
N ALA A 62 4.56 -15.57 -4.74
CA ALA A 62 5.35 -14.34 -4.79
C ALA A 62 5.74 -13.87 -3.39
N ALA A 63 6.86 -13.16 -3.30
CA ALA A 63 7.33 -12.66 -2.01
C ALA A 63 7.98 -11.29 -2.11
N ILE A 64 7.99 -10.59 -0.98
CA ILE A 64 8.89 -9.47 -0.71
C ILE A 64 9.60 -9.79 0.59
N SER A 65 10.92 -9.69 0.60
CA SER A 65 11.71 -10.08 1.75
C SER A 65 12.90 -9.16 1.97
N GLY A 66 13.52 -9.29 3.15
CA GLY A 66 14.79 -8.62 3.46
C GLY A 66 14.61 -7.36 4.31
N ALA A 67 15.71 -6.81 4.81
CA ALA A 67 15.74 -5.73 5.82
C ALA A 67 15.80 -4.32 5.21
N GLY A 68 15.35 -4.15 3.96
CA GLY A 68 15.28 -2.84 3.29
C GLY A 68 14.03 -2.05 3.64
N THR A 69 13.83 -0.94 2.97
CA THR A 69 12.72 0.00 3.23
C THR A 69 11.94 0.31 1.95
N LEU A 70 10.62 0.30 2.06
CA LEU A 70 9.70 0.90 1.10
C LEU A 70 9.18 2.21 1.70
N ASP A 71 9.65 3.33 1.18
CA ASP A 71 9.23 4.67 1.57
C ASP A 71 8.26 5.23 0.53
N CYS A 72 7.00 5.30 0.88
CA CYS A 72 5.93 5.68 -0.03
C CYS A 72 5.72 7.18 -0.19
N ARG A 73 6.44 8.03 0.57
CA ARG A 73 6.39 9.49 0.48
C ARG A 73 4.98 10.10 0.43
N GLY A 74 4.05 9.52 1.18
CA GLY A 74 2.62 9.78 1.09
C GLY A 74 2.15 11.18 1.48
N LYS A 75 3.02 12.04 2.00
CA LYS A 75 2.64 13.36 2.55
C LYS A 75 1.86 14.23 1.54
N ILE A 76 2.21 14.20 0.27
CA ILE A 76 1.50 14.98 -0.76
C ILE A 76 0.03 14.58 -0.88
N PHE A 77 -0.26 13.28 -0.72
CA PHE A 77 -1.63 12.75 -0.72
C PHE A 77 -2.38 13.13 0.55
N TRP A 78 -1.69 13.22 1.69
CA TRP A 78 -2.29 13.68 2.95
C TRP A 78 -2.68 15.16 2.87
N ASP A 79 -1.80 16.02 2.36
CA ASP A 79 -2.04 17.44 2.21
C ASP A 79 -3.25 17.69 1.27
N LYS A 80 -3.34 16.92 0.17
CA LYS A 80 -4.50 16.95 -0.73
C LYS A 80 -5.79 16.54 0.01
N TYR A 81 -5.75 15.43 0.76
CA TYR A 81 -6.91 14.97 1.51
C TYR A 81 -7.41 16.02 2.51
N TRP A 82 -6.53 16.59 3.32
CA TRP A 82 -6.93 17.57 4.32
C TRP A 82 -7.46 18.86 3.69
N THR A 83 -6.93 19.25 2.54
CA THR A 83 -7.45 20.38 1.78
C THR A 83 -8.88 20.11 1.29
N MET A 84 -9.12 18.95 0.67
CA MET A 84 -10.44 18.54 0.23
C MET A 84 -11.40 18.39 1.40
N ARG A 85 -10.97 17.78 2.49
CA ARG A 85 -11.81 17.53 3.66
C ARG A 85 -12.39 18.82 4.25
N LYS A 86 -11.61 19.89 4.31
CA LYS A 86 -12.10 21.20 4.80
C LYS A 86 -13.30 21.72 3.97
N ASP A 87 -13.32 21.48 2.68
CA ASP A 87 -14.45 21.83 1.82
C ASP A 87 -15.64 20.87 2.01
N TYR A 88 -15.36 19.57 2.03
CA TYR A 88 -16.38 18.55 2.21
C TYR A 88 -17.11 18.65 3.57
N GLU A 89 -16.40 18.99 4.64
CA GLU A 89 -17.00 19.22 5.96
C GLU A 89 -17.98 20.41 5.94
N LYS A 90 -17.65 21.51 5.27
CA LYS A 90 -18.58 22.65 5.08
C LYS A 90 -19.86 22.24 4.36
N ARG A 91 -19.74 21.32 3.42
CA ARG A 91 -20.84 20.76 2.62
C ARG A 91 -21.56 19.59 3.32
N LYS A 92 -21.17 19.23 4.55
CA LYS A 92 -21.70 18.07 5.32
C LYS A 92 -21.46 16.71 4.62
N LEU A 93 -20.41 16.62 3.81
CA LEU A 93 -20.02 15.43 3.04
C LEU A 93 -18.72 14.81 3.55
N ARG A 94 -18.43 14.94 4.84
CA ARG A 94 -17.14 14.56 5.44
C ARG A 94 -16.63 13.17 5.02
N TRP A 95 -17.50 12.18 4.98
CA TRP A 95 -17.10 10.81 4.68
C TRP A 95 -16.88 10.54 3.19
N ILE A 96 -17.47 11.34 2.32
CA ILE A 96 -17.36 11.18 0.86
C ILE A 96 -15.94 11.49 0.39
N VAL A 97 -15.21 12.36 1.08
CA VAL A 97 -13.82 12.70 0.74
C VAL A 97 -12.91 11.46 0.73
N ASP A 98 -13.17 10.46 1.55
CA ASP A 98 -12.37 9.24 1.60
C ASP A 98 -12.47 8.43 0.31
N TYR A 99 -13.55 8.54 -0.44
CA TYR A 99 -13.78 7.88 -1.73
C TYR A 99 -13.41 8.77 -2.92
N ASP A 100 -13.51 10.08 -2.79
CA ASP A 100 -13.23 11.02 -3.89
C ASP A 100 -11.75 11.42 -3.95
N CYS A 101 -11.08 11.48 -2.79
CA CYS A 101 -9.66 11.81 -2.73
C CYS A 101 -8.80 10.60 -3.08
N LYS A 102 -8.47 10.45 -4.35
CA LYS A 102 -7.56 9.39 -4.81
C LYS A 102 -6.19 9.53 -4.16
N ARG A 103 -5.73 8.45 -3.53
CA ARG A 103 -4.46 8.34 -2.79
C ARG A 103 -3.83 6.98 -3.05
N VAL A 104 -2.50 6.91 -3.02
CA VAL A 104 -1.76 5.69 -3.36
C VAL A 104 -1.55 4.84 -2.10
N ARG A 105 -1.93 3.56 -2.15
CA ARG A 105 -1.61 2.56 -1.12
C ARG A 105 -0.13 2.19 -1.17
N GLY A 106 0.41 1.74 -0.04
CA GLY A 106 1.75 1.16 -0.03
C GLY A 106 1.81 -0.13 -0.85
N MET A 107 0.94 -1.07 -0.53
CA MET A 107 0.92 -2.39 -1.17
C MET A 107 -0.52 -2.88 -1.38
N LEU A 108 -0.73 -3.63 -2.46
CA LEU A 108 -1.96 -4.34 -2.74
C LEU A 108 -1.64 -5.78 -3.15
N ILE A 109 -2.16 -6.73 -2.38
CA ILE A 109 -2.22 -8.15 -2.75
C ILE A 109 -3.67 -8.43 -3.11
N SER A 110 -3.96 -8.86 -4.33
CA SER A 110 -5.33 -9.11 -4.76
C SER A 110 -5.44 -10.36 -5.63
N ASN A 111 -6.50 -11.16 -5.40
CA ASN A 111 -6.75 -12.43 -6.09
C ASN A 111 -5.52 -13.36 -6.15
N SER A 112 -4.76 -13.40 -5.06
CA SER A 112 -3.44 -14.04 -5.03
C SER A 112 -3.37 -15.09 -3.92
N ARG A 113 -2.44 -16.02 -4.01
CA ARG A 113 -2.24 -17.04 -2.96
C ARG A 113 -0.77 -17.38 -2.74
N HIS A 114 -0.46 -17.92 -1.55
CA HIS A 114 0.90 -18.24 -1.14
C HIS A 114 1.86 -17.04 -1.23
N ILE A 115 1.40 -15.88 -0.74
CA ILE A 115 2.20 -14.65 -0.77
C ILE A 115 2.89 -14.46 0.57
N THR A 116 4.17 -14.11 0.53
CA THR A 116 4.97 -13.85 1.73
C THR A 116 5.54 -12.44 1.72
N LEU A 117 5.25 -11.67 2.76
CA LEU A 117 5.89 -10.38 3.05
C LEU A 117 6.71 -10.54 4.31
N LYS A 118 8.04 -10.23 4.26
CA LYS A 118 8.91 -10.54 5.38
C LYS A 118 10.03 -9.52 5.63
N ASP A 119 10.17 -9.08 6.89
CA ASP A 119 11.31 -8.40 7.51
C ASP A 119 11.63 -6.97 7.02
N PHE A 120 10.93 -6.40 6.06
CA PHE A 120 11.19 -5.05 5.57
C PHE A 120 10.41 -3.96 6.32
N THR A 121 10.82 -2.71 6.10
CA THR A 121 10.12 -1.54 6.63
C THR A 121 9.21 -0.94 5.56
N LEU A 122 7.94 -0.71 5.90
CA LEU A 122 6.98 0.05 5.11
C LEU A 122 6.72 1.38 5.81
N MET A 123 6.84 2.50 5.10
CA MET A 123 6.63 3.79 5.74
C MET A 123 5.99 4.84 4.84
N ARG A 124 5.30 5.78 5.48
CA ARG A 124 4.72 7.00 4.89
C ARG A 124 3.81 6.74 3.69
N THR A 125 2.91 5.77 3.80
CA THR A 125 1.94 5.48 2.73
C THR A 125 0.95 6.62 2.53
N GLY A 126 0.52 6.84 1.30
CA GLY A 126 -0.45 7.91 1.00
C GLY A 126 -1.87 7.58 1.41
N PHE A 127 -2.15 6.29 1.55
CA PHE A 127 -3.40 5.68 1.99
C PHE A 127 -3.04 4.41 2.79
N TRP A 128 -3.86 3.38 2.84
CA TRP A 128 -3.58 2.13 3.53
C TRP A 128 -2.18 1.57 3.25
N GLY A 129 -1.59 0.97 4.26
CA GLY A 129 -0.26 0.39 4.20
C GLY A 129 -0.20 -0.82 3.27
N CYS A 130 -0.78 -1.91 3.68
CA CYS A 130 -0.87 -3.15 2.92
C CYS A 130 -2.30 -3.66 2.93
N GLN A 131 -2.96 -3.72 1.78
CA GLN A 131 -4.26 -4.36 1.63
C GLN A 131 -4.09 -5.77 1.08
N VAL A 132 -4.68 -6.75 1.76
CA VAL A 132 -4.82 -8.14 1.29
C VAL A 132 -6.28 -8.36 0.93
N LEU A 133 -6.58 -8.43 -0.37
CA LEU A 133 -7.91 -8.43 -0.94
C LEU A 133 -8.16 -9.73 -1.73
N TYR A 134 -9.27 -10.43 -1.45
CA TYR A 134 -9.68 -11.64 -2.18
C TYR A 134 -8.56 -12.69 -2.30
N SER A 135 -7.72 -12.82 -1.29
CA SER A 135 -6.51 -13.63 -1.34
C SER A 135 -6.52 -14.74 -0.30
N ASP A 136 -5.68 -15.74 -0.48
CA ASP A 136 -5.61 -16.90 0.38
C ASP A 136 -4.17 -17.29 0.71
N GLN A 137 -3.95 -17.85 1.91
CA GLN A 137 -2.64 -18.36 2.35
C GLN A 137 -1.52 -17.32 2.22
N CYS A 138 -1.73 -16.12 2.78
CA CYS A 138 -0.71 -15.08 2.81
C CYS A 138 -0.07 -14.97 4.20
N THR A 139 1.23 -14.79 4.24
CA THR A 139 2.01 -14.60 5.48
C THR A 139 2.70 -13.24 5.49
N LEU A 140 2.43 -12.45 6.53
CA LEU A 140 3.06 -11.16 6.78
C LEU A 140 3.84 -11.27 8.10
N ASN A 141 5.17 -11.35 8.01
CA ASN A 141 6.02 -11.66 9.16
C ASN A 141 7.12 -10.62 9.36
N GLY A 142 7.29 -10.11 10.56
CA GLY A 142 8.39 -9.20 10.92
C GLY A 142 8.36 -7.86 10.21
N LEU A 143 7.21 -7.40 9.73
CA LEU A 143 7.09 -6.11 9.07
C LEU A 143 7.18 -4.96 10.09
N LYS A 144 7.99 -3.96 9.75
CA LYS A 144 8.03 -2.70 10.50
C LYS A 144 7.21 -1.66 9.75
N ILE A 145 6.03 -1.32 10.28
CA ILE A 145 5.13 -0.37 9.62
C ILE A 145 5.14 0.95 10.38
N ASN A 146 5.56 2.03 9.69
CA ASN A 146 5.59 3.37 10.22
C ASN A 146 4.93 4.35 9.23
N ASN A 147 3.63 4.23 9.08
CA ASN A 147 2.88 4.95 8.05
C ASN A 147 2.60 6.41 8.41
N ASN A 148 2.16 6.67 9.63
CA ASN A 148 1.69 7.98 10.06
C ASN A 148 2.81 8.82 10.70
N VAL A 149 3.91 8.98 10.01
CA VAL A 149 5.04 9.79 10.49
C VAL A 149 4.63 11.26 10.64
N GLY A 150 4.74 11.77 11.86
CA GLY A 150 4.32 13.14 12.19
C GLY A 150 2.84 13.29 12.54
N GLY A 151 2.04 12.21 12.54
CA GLY A 151 0.68 12.20 13.09
C GLY A 151 -0.41 12.85 12.21
N HIS A 152 -0.18 13.04 10.93
CA HIS A 152 -1.12 13.71 10.01
C HIS A 152 -1.56 12.85 8.82
N GLY A 153 -1.20 11.58 8.77
CA GLY A 153 -1.59 10.65 7.70
C GLY A 153 -3.04 10.18 7.86
N PRO A 154 -3.98 10.62 7.00
CA PRO A 154 -5.35 10.16 7.05
C PRO A 154 -5.49 8.77 6.43
N SER A 155 -6.19 7.85 7.11
CA SER A 155 -6.41 6.49 6.63
C SER A 155 -5.09 5.79 6.21
N THR A 156 -4.10 5.85 7.11
CA THR A 156 -2.77 5.23 6.92
C THR A 156 -2.64 3.97 7.77
N ASP A 157 -3.68 3.15 7.73
CA ASP A 157 -3.77 1.87 8.42
C ASP A 157 -2.60 0.97 8.03
N GLY A 158 -2.15 0.11 8.94
CA GLY A 158 -0.97 -0.72 8.70
C GLY A 158 -1.23 -1.85 7.72
N ILE A 159 -2.20 -2.70 8.05
CA ILE A 159 -2.59 -3.88 7.26
C ILE A 159 -4.12 -3.98 7.28
N ASP A 160 -4.70 -4.09 6.10
CA ASP A 160 -6.14 -4.22 5.88
C ASP A 160 -6.44 -5.57 5.22
N ILE A 161 -7.14 -6.44 5.94
CA ILE A 161 -7.56 -7.73 5.41
C ILE A 161 -9.02 -7.62 4.97
N ASP A 162 -9.26 -7.80 3.68
CA ASP A 162 -10.58 -7.70 3.08
C ASP A 162 -10.90 -8.95 2.25
N SER A 163 -11.97 -9.64 2.61
CA SER A 163 -12.50 -10.79 1.86
C SER A 163 -11.45 -11.87 1.54
N SER A 164 -10.54 -12.12 2.47
CA SER A 164 -9.40 -13.03 2.34
C SER A 164 -9.43 -14.13 3.40
N THR A 165 -8.75 -15.25 3.15
CA THR A 165 -8.72 -16.43 4.03
C THR A 165 -7.29 -16.86 4.33
N ASN A 166 -7.09 -17.57 5.46
CA ASN A 166 -5.81 -18.14 5.86
C ASN A 166 -4.66 -17.12 5.87
N ILE A 167 -4.91 -15.96 6.48
CA ILE A 167 -3.92 -14.89 6.58
C ILE A 167 -3.22 -14.99 7.93
N LEU A 168 -1.90 -15.13 7.91
CA LEU A 168 -1.04 -15.13 9.10
C LEU A 168 -0.29 -13.80 9.20
N ILE A 169 -0.42 -13.12 10.33
CA ILE A 169 0.33 -11.91 10.66
C ILE A 169 1.04 -12.17 11.98
N GLU A 170 2.36 -12.03 11.98
CA GLU A 170 3.17 -12.33 13.17
C GLU A 170 4.44 -11.46 13.27
N ASN A 171 4.96 -11.29 14.52
CA ASN A 171 6.19 -10.57 14.91
C ASN A 171 6.10 -9.05 14.70
#